data_2b88375e1ac52e249bcb4cdd32d6c022
#
_entry.id   2b88375e1ac52e249bcb4cdd32d6c022
#
_cell.length_a   1.000
_cell.length_b   1.000
_cell.length_c   1.000
_cell.angle_alpha   90.00
_cell.angle_beta   90.00
_cell.angle_gamma   90.00
#
_symmetry.space_group_name_H-M   'P 1'
#
loop_
_entity.id
_entity.type
_entity.pdbx_description
1 polymer ?
#
loop_
_entity_poly.entity_id
_entity_poly.type
_entity_poly.pdbx_seq_one_letter_code
_entity_poly.pdbx_strand_id
1 'polypeptide(L)'
;MISIKNVSKSFGDLDALQKVNLNVNKGSIYGLVGSNGAGKTTLLKLLAGIYKQDRGEVQIAGENVFENVKIKSGTVFIPDSLYFFPQYTITNMANYYKTIYPSWSNERYEKLIKIFNIDVNKSINSLSKGMQRQVAFWLSLSTMPKVMLLDEPLDGLDPVMRQKVKNLIMQDVADKEMTILISSHNLRELEDICDHIGILHKGNLILEKDLDELKADVHKIQIAFKDKVPEELLNNAHILHKEERGSVLLLIVRGNKSDVIEHFNKFNPVIIDVIPLTLEEIFIYEMGEVGYEIENIIL
;
A
#
# COMPACT_ATOMS: atom_id res chain seq x y z
N MET A 1 5.07 4.39 14.66
CA MET A 1 6.35 4.86 14.03
C MET A 1 6.14 6.16 13.27
N ILE A 2 5.18 6.20 12.36
CA ILE A 2 4.76 7.42 11.65
C ILE A 2 3.46 7.91 12.28
N SER A 3 3.33 9.21 12.50
CA SER A 3 2.10 9.84 13.01
C SER A 3 1.80 11.13 12.25
N ILE A 4 0.59 11.20 11.71
CA ILE A 4 0.04 12.35 10.99
C ILE A 4 -1.23 12.76 11.72
N LYS A 5 -1.31 14.03 12.18
CA LYS A 5 -2.44 14.54 12.94
C LYS A 5 -2.99 15.83 12.33
N ASN A 6 -4.24 15.76 11.86
CA ASN A 6 -4.99 16.89 11.29
C ASN A 6 -4.20 17.64 10.20
N VAL A 7 -3.45 16.92 9.36
CA VAL A 7 -2.57 17.51 8.36
C VAL A 7 -3.34 18.02 7.17
N SER A 8 -3.10 19.29 6.84
CA SER A 8 -3.61 19.91 5.62
C SER A 8 -2.47 20.51 4.82
N LYS A 9 -2.61 20.45 3.47
CA LYS A 9 -1.67 21.00 2.51
C LYS A 9 -2.39 21.50 1.27
N SER A 10 -2.15 22.75 0.92
CA SER A 10 -2.70 23.38 -0.29
C SER A 10 -1.59 23.90 -1.19
N PHE A 11 -1.88 23.98 -2.48
CA PHE A 11 -1.04 24.59 -3.51
C PHE A 11 -1.90 25.56 -4.33
N GLY A 12 -1.81 26.85 -4.02
CA GLY A 12 -2.74 27.83 -4.55
C GLY A 12 -4.18 27.48 -4.15
N ASP A 13 -5.07 27.35 -5.11
CA ASP A 13 -6.49 27.02 -4.89
C ASP A 13 -6.74 25.51 -4.74
N LEU A 14 -5.72 24.67 -4.88
CA LEU A 14 -5.85 23.22 -4.77
C LEU A 14 -5.57 22.74 -3.35
N ASP A 15 -6.58 22.21 -2.68
CA ASP A 15 -6.43 21.50 -1.41
C ASP A 15 -5.99 20.06 -1.65
N ALA A 16 -4.68 19.84 -1.60
CA ALA A 16 -4.09 18.52 -1.86
C ALA A 16 -4.29 17.53 -0.71
N LEU A 17 -4.38 18.01 0.54
CA LEU A 17 -4.67 17.22 1.75
C LEU A 17 -5.55 18.04 2.71
N GLN A 18 -6.57 17.38 3.29
CA GLN A 18 -7.57 18.01 4.14
C GLN A 18 -7.71 17.25 5.47
N LYS A 19 -7.11 17.77 6.54
CA LYS A 19 -7.18 17.23 7.92
C LYS A 19 -6.89 15.72 8.00
N VAL A 20 -5.93 15.25 7.24
CA VAL A 20 -5.55 13.81 7.21
C VAL A 20 -5.02 13.41 8.58
N ASN A 21 -5.51 12.28 9.08
CA ASN A 21 -5.00 11.58 10.25
C ASN A 21 -4.58 10.17 9.82
N LEU A 22 -3.37 9.74 10.19
CA LEU A 22 -2.85 8.43 9.83
C LEU A 22 -1.78 8.02 10.83
N ASN A 23 -1.78 6.73 11.22
CA ASN A 23 -0.76 6.18 12.09
C ASN A 23 -0.19 4.88 11.50
N VAL A 24 1.15 4.77 11.47
CA VAL A 24 1.83 3.56 11.02
C VAL A 24 2.66 3.00 12.18
N ASN A 25 2.43 1.75 12.51
CA ASN A 25 3.17 1.06 13.55
C ASN A 25 4.61 0.81 13.12
N LYS A 26 5.52 0.64 14.09
CA LYS A 26 6.89 0.23 13.81
C LYS A 26 6.90 -1.21 13.29
N GLY A 27 7.73 -1.48 12.27
CA GLY A 27 7.86 -2.83 11.71
C GLY A 27 6.62 -3.29 10.94
N SER A 28 5.86 -2.37 10.33
CA SER A 28 4.71 -2.69 9.50
C SER A 28 4.79 -2.04 8.13
N ILE A 29 4.02 -2.59 7.19
CA ILE A 29 3.84 -2.07 5.83
C ILE A 29 2.45 -1.47 5.72
N TYR A 30 2.38 -0.17 5.48
CA TYR A 30 1.13 0.55 5.29
C TYR A 30 0.93 0.88 3.81
N GLY A 31 -0.16 0.39 3.23
CA GLY A 31 -0.58 0.68 1.86
C GLY A 31 -1.46 1.94 1.80
N LEU A 32 -1.05 2.94 1.05
CA LEU A 32 -1.83 4.15 0.77
C LEU A 32 -2.40 4.08 -0.64
N VAL A 33 -3.69 3.82 -0.75
CA VAL A 33 -4.40 3.63 -2.01
C VAL A 33 -5.19 4.87 -2.40
N GLY A 34 -5.34 5.10 -3.68
CA GLY A 34 -6.17 6.19 -4.21
C GLY A 34 -5.89 6.47 -5.68
N SER A 35 -6.84 7.10 -6.36
CA SER A 35 -6.70 7.52 -7.74
C SER A 35 -5.56 8.54 -7.94
N ASN A 36 -5.20 8.77 -9.19
CA ASN A 36 -4.25 9.83 -9.51
C ASN A 36 -4.84 11.20 -9.09
N GLY A 37 -3.99 12.01 -8.44
CA GLY A 37 -4.42 13.29 -7.87
C GLY A 37 -5.09 13.21 -6.50
N ALA A 38 -5.25 12.02 -5.89
CA ALA A 38 -5.85 11.88 -4.56
C ALA A 38 -5.06 12.53 -3.41
N GLY A 39 -3.75 12.82 -3.62
CA GLY A 39 -2.86 13.43 -2.62
C GLY A 39 -1.75 12.49 -2.10
N LYS A 40 -1.66 11.24 -2.59
CA LYS A 40 -0.68 10.23 -2.14
C LYS A 40 0.76 10.75 -2.15
N THR A 41 1.24 11.20 -3.30
CA THR A 41 2.58 11.79 -3.47
C THR A 41 2.81 12.99 -2.56
N THR A 42 1.80 13.83 -2.35
CA THR A 42 1.89 14.99 -1.45
C THR A 42 2.12 14.54 -0.01
N LEU A 43 1.38 13.53 0.46
CA LEU A 43 1.54 12.96 1.79
C LEU A 43 2.94 12.35 1.99
N LEU A 44 3.41 11.57 1.00
CA LEU A 44 4.76 11.00 1.03
C LEU A 44 5.85 12.08 1.06
N LYS A 45 5.70 13.17 0.30
CA LYS A 45 6.65 14.29 0.29
C LYS A 45 6.65 15.10 1.60
N LEU A 46 5.53 15.18 2.32
CA LEU A 46 5.48 15.73 3.67
C LEU A 46 6.27 14.84 4.65
N LEU A 47 6.08 13.52 4.58
CA LEU A 47 6.81 12.54 5.40
C LEU A 47 8.30 12.46 5.05
N ALA A 48 8.67 12.71 3.80
CA ALA A 48 10.06 12.85 3.39
C ALA A 48 10.69 14.20 3.81
N GLY A 49 9.89 15.12 4.36
CA GLY A 49 10.31 16.47 4.73
C GLY A 49 10.72 17.33 3.53
N ILE A 50 10.22 17.01 2.32
CA ILE A 50 10.38 17.81 1.09
C ILE A 50 9.41 18.99 1.13
N TYR A 51 8.18 18.74 1.56
CA TYR A 51 7.19 19.78 1.79
C TYR A 51 6.99 20.00 3.28
N LYS A 52 6.59 21.22 3.63
CA LYS A 52 6.05 21.57 4.96
C LYS A 52 4.53 21.59 4.89
N GLN A 53 3.87 21.02 5.88
CA GLN A 53 2.43 21.09 6.05
C GLN A 53 1.99 22.53 6.36
N ASP A 54 0.77 22.88 5.97
CA ASP A 54 0.19 24.19 6.28
C ASP A 54 -0.48 24.18 7.67
N ARG A 55 -1.04 23.00 8.04
CA ARG A 55 -1.63 22.76 9.38
C ARG A 55 -1.38 21.34 9.82
N GLY A 56 -1.49 21.11 11.14
CA GLY A 56 -1.33 19.80 11.74
C GLY A 56 0.11 19.42 12.01
N GLU A 57 0.35 18.14 12.33
CA GLU A 57 1.65 17.61 12.74
C GLU A 57 2.03 16.40 11.90
N VAL A 58 3.29 16.36 11.44
CA VAL A 58 3.91 15.23 10.72
C VAL A 58 5.12 14.78 11.52
N GLN A 59 5.06 13.56 12.08
CA GLN A 59 6.09 13.02 12.96
C GLN A 59 6.53 11.63 12.52
N ILE A 60 7.83 11.36 12.68
CA ILE A 60 8.44 10.03 12.61
C ILE A 60 9.20 9.81 13.93
N ALA A 61 8.96 8.65 14.55
CA ALA A 61 9.53 8.31 15.87
C ALA A 61 9.27 9.38 16.96
N GLY A 62 8.14 10.07 16.89
CA GLY A 62 7.75 11.14 17.84
C GLY A 62 8.40 12.48 17.59
N GLU A 63 9.22 12.64 16.56
CA GLU A 63 9.89 13.89 16.22
C GLU A 63 9.33 14.48 14.92
N ASN A 64 9.23 15.81 14.83
CA ASN A 64 8.81 16.50 13.61
C ASN A 64 9.79 16.22 12.47
N VAL A 65 9.28 16.03 11.27
CA VAL A 65 10.08 15.60 10.10
C VAL A 65 10.72 16.78 9.37
N PHE A 66 9.98 17.90 9.24
CA PHE A 66 10.46 19.03 8.45
C PHE A 66 11.73 19.64 9.06
N GLU A 67 12.77 19.83 8.25
CA GLU A 67 14.11 20.32 8.65
C GLU A 67 14.83 19.49 9.75
N ASN A 68 14.42 18.23 9.96
CA ASN A 68 15.04 17.34 10.95
C ASN A 68 16.01 16.37 10.27
N VAL A 69 17.30 16.69 10.31
CA VAL A 69 18.38 15.89 9.70
C VAL A 69 18.46 14.49 10.30
N LYS A 70 18.23 14.36 11.62
CA LYS A 70 18.27 13.06 12.33
C LYS A 70 17.19 12.11 11.79
N ILE A 71 15.98 12.60 11.58
CA ILE A 71 14.89 11.80 11.01
C ILE A 71 15.17 11.47 9.54
N LYS A 72 15.60 12.47 8.76
CA LYS A 72 15.90 12.28 7.33
C LYS A 72 17.04 11.30 7.08
N SER A 73 18.05 11.23 7.94
CA SER A 73 19.15 10.27 7.81
C SER A 73 18.74 8.80 7.99
N GLY A 74 17.62 8.54 8.65
CA GLY A 74 17.02 7.21 8.81
C GLY A 74 15.81 6.94 7.92
N THR A 75 15.45 7.90 7.05
CA THR A 75 14.28 7.82 6.16
C THR A 75 14.71 7.89 4.71
N VAL A 76 14.23 6.96 3.89
CA VAL A 76 14.47 6.99 2.44
C VAL A 76 13.13 7.16 1.71
N PHE A 77 13.15 7.99 0.67
CA PHE A 77 12.02 8.19 -0.23
C PHE A 77 12.38 7.75 -1.64
N ILE A 78 11.62 6.83 -2.22
CA ILE A 78 11.68 6.46 -3.63
C ILE A 78 10.46 7.08 -4.31
N PRO A 79 10.64 8.15 -5.10
CA PRO A 79 9.56 8.79 -5.84
C PRO A 79 9.15 7.96 -7.06
N ASP A 80 7.95 8.19 -7.58
CA ASP A 80 7.49 7.64 -8.85
C ASP A 80 8.45 8.01 -10.00
N SER A 81 8.75 9.28 -10.16
CA SER A 81 9.71 9.75 -11.16
C SER A 81 11.11 9.82 -10.57
N LEU A 82 11.95 8.87 -10.95
CA LEU A 82 13.35 8.80 -10.48
C LEU A 82 14.23 9.83 -11.17
N TYR A 83 15.15 10.39 -10.40
CA TYR A 83 16.21 11.26 -10.90
C TYR A 83 17.57 10.78 -10.40
N PHE A 84 18.52 10.60 -11.33
CA PHE A 84 19.92 10.29 -11.04
C PHE A 84 20.81 11.34 -11.69
N PHE A 85 21.95 11.62 -11.07
CA PHE A 85 22.91 12.56 -11.63
C PHE A 85 23.36 12.13 -13.03
N PRO A 86 23.45 13.05 -13.98
CA PRO A 86 23.96 12.74 -15.31
C PRO A 86 25.32 12.03 -15.24
N GLN A 87 25.48 10.99 -16.08
CA GLN A 87 26.71 10.19 -16.20
C GLN A 87 27.12 9.39 -14.95
N TYR A 88 26.40 9.48 -13.82
CA TYR A 88 26.73 8.65 -12.66
C TYR A 88 26.47 7.18 -12.94
N THR A 89 27.49 6.36 -12.62
CA THR A 89 27.37 4.89 -12.56
C THR A 89 26.71 4.49 -11.24
N ILE A 90 26.30 3.23 -11.13
CA ILE A 90 25.78 2.70 -9.87
C ILE A 90 26.83 2.84 -8.76
N THR A 91 28.11 2.58 -9.06
CA THR A 91 29.22 2.77 -8.11
C THR A 91 29.35 4.21 -7.65
N ASN A 92 29.27 5.19 -8.57
CA ASN A 92 29.34 6.61 -8.20
C ASN A 92 28.18 6.99 -7.28
N MET A 93 26.98 6.51 -7.61
CA MET A 93 25.79 6.81 -6.82
C MET A 93 25.84 6.13 -5.44
N ALA A 94 26.35 4.89 -5.35
CA ALA A 94 26.57 4.19 -4.09
C ALA A 94 27.54 4.96 -3.18
N ASN A 95 28.66 5.46 -3.74
CA ASN A 95 29.60 6.29 -2.99
C ASN A 95 28.95 7.58 -2.49
N TYR A 96 28.11 8.22 -3.29
CA TYR A 96 27.36 9.40 -2.87
C TYR A 96 26.39 9.08 -1.72
N TYR A 97 25.60 7.99 -1.81
CA TYR A 97 24.72 7.56 -0.73
C TYR A 97 25.49 7.27 0.56
N LYS A 98 26.66 6.64 0.46
CA LYS A 98 27.54 6.37 1.61
C LYS A 98 27.98 7.64 2.34
N THR A 99 28.11 8.78 1.67
CA THR A 99 28.46 10.05 2.32
C THR A 99 27.27 10.68 3.04
N ILE A 100 26.03 10.41 2.57
CA ILE A 100 24.81 11.05 3.09
C ILE A 100 24.18 10.22 4.21
N TYR A 101 24.17 8.89 4.06
CA TYR A 101 23.50 7.98 4.98
C TYR A 101 24.48 7.30 5.94
N PRO A 102 24.54 7.71 7.23
CA PRO A 102 25.49 7.12 8.20
C PRO A 102 25.29 5.62 8.42
N SER A 103 24.08 5.11 8.17
CA SER A 103 23.71 3.70 8.31
C SER A 103 24.04 2.85 7.08
N TRP A 104 24.72 3.38 6.06
CA TRP A 104 25.10 2.64 4.85
C TRP A 104 25.82 1.33 5.16
N SER A 105 25.40 0.22 4.56
CA SER A 105 26.01 -1.10 4.68
C SER A 105 26.65 -1.56 3.37
N ASN A 106 27.98 -1.64 3.32
CA ASN A 106 28.68 -2.23 2.18
C ASN A 106 28.33 -3.72 2.02
N GLU A 107 28.17 -4.46 3.11
CA GLU A 107 27.78 -5.88 3.07
C GLU A 107 26.41 -6.05 2.41
N ARG A 108 25.43 -5.21 2.77
CA ARG A 108 24.10 -5.24 2.17
C ARG A 108 24.16 -4.87 0.67
N TYR A 109 24.95 -3.85 0.33
CA TYR A 109 25.17 -3.44 -1.06
C TYR A 109 25.71 -4.59 -1.91
N GLU A 110 26.75 -5.30 -1.44
CA GLU A 110 27.35 -6.45 -2.13
C GLU A 110 26.38 -7.65 -2.26
N LYS A 111 25.56 -7.92 -1.23
CA LYS A 111 24.51 -8.94 -1.32
C LYS A 111 23.49 -8.59 -2.42
N LEU A 112 23.09 -7.33 -2.51
CA LEU A 112 22.10 -6.86 -3.47
C LEU A 112 22.63 -6.84 -4.92
N ILE A 113 23.94 -6.69 -5.16
CA ILE A 113 24.57 -6.89 -6.48
C ILE A 113 24.13 -8.23 -7.10
N LYS A 114 24.19 -9.32 -6.31
CA LYS A 114 23.86 -10.67 -6.78
C LYS A 114 22.37 -10.83 -7.10
N ILE A 115 21.52 -10.07 -6.44
CA ILE A 115 20.06 -10.13 -6.62
C ILE A 115 19.62 -9.37 -7.86
N PHE A 116 20.09 -8.13 -8.00
CA PHE A 116 19.71 -7.26 -9.11
C PHE A 116 20.50 -7.55 -10.39
N ASN A 117 21.75 -8.02 -10.25
CA ASN A 117 22.63 -8.46 -11.36
C ASN A 117 22.76 -7.42 -12.48
N ILE A 118 22.97 -6.17 -12.12
CA ILE A 118 23.21 -5.04 -13.03
C ILE A 118 24.68 -4.62 -12.93
N ASP A 119 25.31 -4.39 -14.07
CA ASP A 119 26.71 -3.93 -14.12
C ASP A 119 26.87 -2.57 -13.45
N VAL A 120 27.63 -2.54 -12.35
CA VAL A 120 27.83 -1.37 -11.49
C VAL A 120 28.54 -0.20 -12.18
N ASN A 121 29.22 -0.46 -13.31
CA ASN A 121 29.97 0.55 -14.08
C ASN A 121 29.13 1.22 -15.17
N LYS A 122 27.91 0.73 -15.42
CA LYS A 122 27.00 1.38 -16.38
C LYS A 122 26.47 2.69 -15.82
N SER A 123 26.31 3.68 -16.68
CA SER A 123 25.58 4.90 -16.36
C SER A 123 24.11 4.56 -16.07
N ILE A 124 23.59 5.00 -14.92
CA ILE A 124 22.22 4.69 -14.51
C ILE A 124 21.21 5.20 -15.54
N ASN A 125 21.44 6.38 -16.11
CA ASN A 125 20.54 6.98 -17.09
C ASN A 125 20.50 6.23 -18.44
N SER A 126 21.46 5.33 -18.71
CA SER A 126 21.43 4.45 -19.90
C SER A 126 20.59 3.16 -19.69
N LEU A 127 20.16 2.89 -18.48
CA LEU A 127 19.35 1.74 -18.13
C LEU A 127 17.88 1.98 -18.49
N SER A 128 17.11 0.90 -18.68
CA SER A 128 15.65 0.99 -18.80
C SER A 128 15.03 1.55 -17.52
N LYS A 129 13.83 2.13 -17.60
CA LYS A 129 13.12 2.65 -16.42
C LYS A 129 12.97 1.60 -15.31
N GLY A 130 12.63 0.36 -15.66
CA GLY A 130 12.54 -0.74 -14.70
C GLY A 130 13.89 -1.05 -14.04
N MET A 131 15.00 -1.04 -14.79
CA MET A 131 16.34 -1.22 -14.22
C MET A 131 16.76 -0.04 -13.34
N GLN A 132 16.41 1.20 -13.72
CA GLN A 132 16.64 2.37 -12.86
C GLN A 132 15.88 2.24 -11.52
N ARG A 133 14.65 1.71 -11.55
CA ARG A 133 13.86 1.43 -10.35
C ARG A 133 14.54 0.36 -9.48
N GLN A 134 15.07 -0.69 -10.08
CA GLN A 134 15.87 -1.69 -9.37
C GLN A 134 17.10 -1.08 -8.69
N VAL A 135 17.81 -0.18 -9.37
CA VAL A 135 18.95 0.57 -8.80
C VAL A 135 18.50 1.45 -7.63
N ALA A 136 17.34 2.12 -7.73
CA ALA A 136 16.79 2.91 -6.64
C ALA A 136 16.52 2.04 -5.40
N PHE A 137 15.91 0.86 -5.55
CA PHE A 137 15.73 -0.09 -4.44
C PHE A 137 17.04 -0.57 -3.87
N TRP A 138 17.98 -0.97 -4.75
CA TRP A 138 19.30 -1.46 -4.32
C TRP A 138 20.03 -0.44 -3.45
N LEU A 139 20.16 0.78 -3.92
CA LEU A 139 20.82 1.85 -3.18
C LEU A 139 20.09 2.19 -1.88
N SER A 140 18.77 2.29 -1.93
CA SER A 140 17.92 2.63 -0.79
C SER A 140 17.98 1.55 0.32
N LEU A 141 17.88 0.27 -0.03
CA LEU A 141 18.00 -0.83 0.93
C LEU A 141 19.40 -0.95 1.52
N SER A 142 20.44 -0.52 0.78
CA SER A 142 21.82 -0.49 1.27
C SER A 142 22.06 0.59 2.33
N THR A 143 21.20 1.61 2.42
CA THR A 143 21.28 2.62 3.49
C THR A 143 20.77 2.10 4.83
N MET A 144 20.19 0.89 4.90
CA MET A 144 19.61 0.31 6.11
C MET A 144 18.60 1.26 6.80
N PRO A 145 17.57 1.73 6.07
CA PRO A 145 16.67 2.74 6.59
C PRO A 145 15.75 2.20 7.67
N LYS A 146 15.33 3.06 8.61
CA LYS A 146 14.29 2.76 9.59
C LYS A 146 12.88 2.95 9.02
N VAL A 147 12.75 3.92 8.10
CA VAL A 147 11.49 4.23 7.40
C VAL A 147 11.75 4.29 5.92
N MET A 148 10.88 3.65 5.15
CA MET A 148 10.91 3.67 3.69
C MET A 148 9.57 4.20 3.16
N LEU A 149 9.64 5.26 2.38
CA LEU A 149 8.51 5.90 1.74
C LEU A 149 8.57 5.62 0.25
N LEU A 150 7.54 4.99 -0.30
CA LEU A 150 7.55 4.44 -1.65
C LEU A 150 6.35 4.98 -2.45
N ASP A 151 6.62 5.73 -3.52
CA ASP A 151 5.59 6.30 -4.38
C ASP A 151 5.50 5.51 -5.68
N GLU A 152 4.41 4.74 -5.87
CA GLU A 152 4.15 3.84 -7.00
C GLU A 152 5.39 2.96 -7.36
N PRO A 153 6.02 2.27 -6.38
CA PRO A 153 7.36 1.73 -6.55
C PRO A 153 7.44 0.48 -7.41
N LEU A 154 6.31 -0.21 -7.62
CA LEU A 154 6.24 -1.46 -8.38
C LEU A 154 5.97 -1.24 -9.87
N ASP A 155 5.62 -0.01 -10.26
CA ASP A 155 5.39 0.35 -11.65
C ASP A 155 6.64 0.19 -12.51
N GLY A 156 6.45 -0.38 -13.71
CA GLY A 156 7.55 -0.59 -14.66
C GLY A 156 8.52 -1.72 -14.32
N LEU A 157 8.31 -2.45 -13.21
CA LEU A 157 9.03 -3.69 -12.93
C LEU A 157 8.33 -4.88 -13.62
N ASP A 158 9.14 -5.78 -14.18
CA ASP A 158 8.61 -7.08 -14.64
C ASP A 158 8.11 -7.94 -13.46
N PRO A 159 7.23 -8.93 -13.69
CA PRO A 159 6.63 -9.72 -12.61
C PRO A 159 7.64 -10.43 -11.71
N VAL A 160 8.76 -10.92 -12.26
CA VAL A 160 9.79 -11.63 -11.49
C VAL A 160 10.51 -10.66 -10.56
N MET A 161 10.89 -9.49 -11.08
CA MET A 161 11.60 -8.49 -10.30
C MET A 161 10.67 -7.84 -9.25
N ARG A 162 9.39 -7.63 -9.60
CA ARG A 162 8.37 -7.17 -8.66
C ARG A 162 8.28 -8.09 -7.44
N GLN A 163 8.22 -9.41 -7.66
CA GLN A 163 8.18 -10.38 -6.57
C GLN A 163 9.47 -10.39 -5.74
N LYS A 164 10.64 -10.26 -6.38
CA LYS A 164 11.92 -10.14 -5.65
C LYS A 164 11.96 -8.91 -4.75
N VAL A 165 11.50 -7.75 -5.24
CA VAL A 165 11.45 -6.52 -4.47
C VAL A 165 10.48 -6.65 -3.30
N LYS A 166 9.28 -7.21 -3.51
CA LYS A 166 8.32 -7.51 -2.43
C LYS A 166 8.97 -8.36 -1.34
N ASN A 167 9.62 -9.46 -1.71
CA ASN A 167 10.28 -10.36 -0.75
C ASN A 167 11.42 -9.67 0.03
N LEU A 168 12.22 -8.82 -0.63
CA LEU A 168 13.28 -8.05 0.04
C LEU A 168 12.71 -7.06 1.06
N ILE A 169 11.62 -6.39 0.70
CA ILE A 169 10.91 -5.45 1.58
C ILE A 169 10.36 -6.18 2.80
N MET A 170 9.61 -7.27 2.59
CA MET A 170 9.01 -8.07 3.66
C MET A 170 10.09 -8.63 4.60
N GLN A 171 11.20 -9.12 4.07
CA GLN A 171 12.33 -9.61 4.86
C GLN A 171 12.93 -8.49 5.73
N ASP A 172 13.16 -7.29 5.17
CA ASP A 172 13.73 -6.19 5.93
C ASP A 172 12.75 -5.65 6.99
N VAL A 173 11.44 -5.73 6.77
CA VAL A 173 10.42 -5.43 7.78
C VAL A 173 10.48 -6.46 8.92
N ALA A 174 10.50 -7.75 8.60
CA ALA A 174 10.53 -8.83 9.60
C ALA A 174 11.85 -8.85 10.40
N ASP A 175 12.99 -8.73 9.72
CA ASP A 175 14.31 -8.92 10.35
C ASP A 175 14.82 -7.66 11.06
N LYS A 176 14.42 -6.45 10.62
CA LYS A 176 14.98 -5.16 11.03
C LYS A 176 13.95 -4.20 11.61
N GLU A 177 12.71 -4.62 11.72
CA GLU A 177 11.59 -3.76 12.14
C GLU A 177 11.49 -2.47 11.29
N MET A 178 11.87 -2.55 10.00
CA MET A 178 11.73 -1.43 9.06
C MET A 178 10.25 -1.10 8.90
N THR A 179 9.92 0.19 8.86
CA THR A 179 8.55 0.65 8.66
C THR A 179 8.39 1.20 7.24
N ILE A 180 7.34 0.80 6.56
CA ILE A 180 7.13 1.19 5.17
C ILE A 180 5.76 1.85 5.01
N LEU A 181 5.73 2.94 4.25
CA LEU A 181 4.51 3.50 3.68
C LEU A 181 4.65 3.48 2.16
N ILE A 182 3.79 2.72 1.51
CA ILE A 182 3.80 2.48 0.07
C ILE A 182 2.52 3.00 -0.57
N SER A 183 2.61 3.87 -1.57
CA SER A 183 1.46 4.26 -2.37
C SER A 183 1.27 3.37 -3.58
N SER A 184 0.04 3.08 -3.92
CA SER A 184 -0.35 2.48 -5.21
C SER A 184 -1.75 2.92 -5.61
N HIS A 185 -2.02 2.92 -6.91
CA HIS A 185 -3.37 2.99 -7.46
C HIS A 185 -3.94 1.59 -7.72
N ASN A 186 -3.16 0.53 -7.50
CA ASN A 186 -3.52 -0.87 -7.73
C ASN A 186 -3.52 -1.66 -6.41
N LEU A 187 -4.69 -1.99 -5.92
CA LEU A 187 -4.90 -2.74 -4.67
C LEU A 187 -4.26 -4.12 -4.67
N ARG A 188 -4.28 -4.83 -5.83
CA ARG A 188 -3.70 -6.18 -5.94
C ARG A 188 -2.21 -6.20 -5.66
N GLU A 189 -1.52 -5.11 -5.95
CA GLU A 189 -0.08 -5.01 -5.70
C GLU A 189 0.26 -4.98 -4.22
N LEU A 190 -0.65 -4.44 -3.40
CA LEU A 190 -0.48 -4.25 -1.97
C LEU A 190 -1.02 -5.42 -1.13
N GLU A 191 -1.95 -6.19 -1.69
CA GLU A 191 -2.68 -7.25 -0.99
C GLU A 191 -1.79 -8.30 -0.30
N ASP A 192 -0.63 -8.59 -0.92
CA ASP A 192 0.29 -9.64 -0.45
C ASP A 192 1.34 -9.12 0.53
N ILE A 193 1.47 -7.80 0.71
CA ILE A 193 2.60 -7.24 1.47
C ILE A 193 2.20 -6.27 2.57
N CYS A 194 0.97 -5.71 2.54
CA CYS A 194 0.55 -4.72 3.53
C CYS A 194 -0.12 -5.35 4.73
N ASP A 195 0.14 -4.77 5.91
CA ASP A 195 -0.57 -5.10 7.15
C ASP A 195 -1.82 -4.22 7.31
N HIS A 196 -1.71 -2.95 6.88
CA HIS A 196 -2.77 -1.95 6.96
C HIS A 196 -2.95 -1.24 5.63
N ILE A 197 -4.16 -0.79 5.36
CA ILE A 197 -4.49 -0.02 4.16
C ILE A 197 -5.28 1.22 4.53
N GLY A 198 -4.89 2.34 3.91
CA GLY A 198 -5.63 3.59 3.93
C GLY A 198 -6.05 4.01 2.52
N ILE A 199 -7.30 4.45 2.35
CA ILE A 199 -7.77 5.01 1.09
C ILE A 199 -7.79 6.53 1.17
N LEU A 200 -7.04 7.15 0.27
CA LEU A 200 -7.02 8.59 0.08
C LEU A 200 -7.86 8.98 -1.14
N HIS A 201 -8.84 9.87 -0.94
CA HIS A 201 -9.67 10.40 -2.01
C HIS A 201 -9.83 11.91 -1.87
N LYS A 202 -9.50 12.67 -2.92
CA LYS A 202 -9.58 14.14 -2.96
C LYS A 202 -9.01 14.81 -1.71
N GLY A 203 -7.83 14.34 -1.28
CA GLY A 203 -7.12 14.89 -0.13
C GLY A 203 -7.61 14.43 1.24
N ASN A 204 -8.61 13.56 1.32
CA ASN A 204 -9.17 13.02 2.56
C ASN A 204 -8.83 11.52 2.70
N LEU A 205 -8.44 11.09 3.90
CA LEU A 205 -8.36 9.67 4.22
C LEU A 205 -9.78 9.20 4.59
N ILE A 206 -10.39 8.43 3.69
CA ILE A 206 -11.81 8.03 3.80
C ILE A 206 -11.99 6.67 4.46
N LEU A 207 -10.96 5.82 4.43
CA LEU A 207 -10.94 4.52 5.09
C LEU A 207 -9.53 4.23 5.60
N GLU A 208 -9.44 3.62 6.78
CA GLU A 208 -8.21 3.05 7.33
C GLU A 208 -8.58 1.75 8.06
N LYS A 209 -7.99 0.62 7.65
CA LYS A 209 -8.25 -0.69 8.23
C LYS A 209 -7.03 -1.60 8.22
N ASP A 210 -6.99 -2.50 9.19
CA ASP A 210 -6.14 -3.68 9.16
C ASP A 210 -6.60 -4.62 8.04
N LEU A 211 -5.65 -5.19 7.30
CA LEU A 211 -5.95 -5.99 6.12
C LEU A 211 -6.53 -7.37 6.49
N ASP A 212 -6.02 -7.98 7.56
CA ASP A 212 -6.49 -9.28 8.02
C ASP A 212 -7.90 -9.17 8.63
N GLU A 213 -8.17 -8.10 9.40
CA GLU A 213 -9.51 -7.80 9.91
C GLU A 213 -10.50 -7.59 8.76
N LEU A 214 -10.10 -6.82 7.73
CA LEU A 214 -10.92 -6.56 6.57
C LEU A 214 -11.28 -7.85 5.81
N LYS A 215 -10.31 -8.75 5.61
CA LYS A 215 -10.51 -10.05 4.94
C LYS A 215 -11.31 -11.04 5.80
N ALA A 216 -11.25 -10.90 7.11
CA ALA A 216 -11.98 -11.78 8.03
C ALA A 216 -13.45 -11.39 8.20
N ASP A 217 -13.83 -10.16 7.88
CA ASP A 217 -15.16 -9.61 8.13
C ASP A 217 -16.11 -9.69 6.92
N VAL A 218 -15.61 -9.89 5.71
CA VAL A 218 -16.41 -9.91 4.48
C VAL A 218 -16.22 -11.22 3.72
N HIS A 219 -17.34 -11.87 3.37
CA HIS A 219 -17.31 -13.18 2.71
C HIS A 219 -18.15 -13.19 1.45
N LYS A 220 -17.60 -13.80 0.38
CA LYS A 220 -18.31 -14.08 -0.86
C LYS A 220 -18.84 -15.51 -0.82
N ILE A 221 -20.16 -15.65 -0.83
CA ILE A 221 -20.82 -16.93 -0.73
C ILE A 221 -21.58 -17.22 -2.02
N GLN A 222 -21.31 -18.40 -2.55
CA GLN A 222 -22.08 -18.97 -3.65
C GLN A 222 -23.04 -20.01 -3.09
N ILE A 223 -24.34 -19.83 -3.33
CA ILE A 223 -25.36 -20.70 -2.79
C ILE A 223 -26.36 -21.10 -3.89
N ALA A 224 -26.79 -22.35 -3.91
CA ALA A 224 -27.81 -22.82 -4.83
C ALA A 224 -28.84 -23.68 -4.12
N PHE A 225 -30.09 -23.59 -4.56
CA PHE A 225 -31.21 -24.37 -4.08
C PHE A 225 -31.78 -25.26 -5.18
N LYS A 226 -32.36 -26.38 -4.80
CA LYS A 226 -33.04 -27.30 -5.75
C LYS A 226 -34.26 -26.65 -6.36
N ASP A 227 -34.99 -25.91 -5.53
CA ASP A 227 -36.21 -25.19 -5.89
C ASP A 227 -35.96 -23.67 -5.84
N LYS A 228 -36.99 -22.88 -5.56
CA LYS A 228 -36.86 -21.43 -5.41
C LYS A 228 -36.02 -21.05 -4.18
N VAL A 229 -35.30 -19.95 -4.31
CA VAL A 229 -34.60 -19.34 -3.18
C VAL A 229 -35.60 -18.96 -2.09
N PRO A 230 -35.40 -19.39 -0.81
CA PRO A 230 -36.27 -19.03 0.29
C PRO A 230 -36.33 -17.51 0.48
N GLU A 231 -37.51 -16.93 0.63
CA GLU A 231 -37.69 -15.48 0.83
C GLU A 231 -37.00 -14.98 2.11
N GLU A 232 -36.95 -15.84 3.13
CA GLU A 232 -36.35 -15.53 4.44
C GLU A 232 -34.81 -15.63 4.44
N LEU A 233 -34.20 -16.14 3.36
CA LEU A 233 -32.74 -16.36 3.25
C LEU A 233 -31.92 -15.14 3.59
N LEU A 234 -32.41 -13.98 3.20
CA LEU A 234 -31.70 -12.69 3.36
C LEU A 234 -31.99 -12.01 4.70
N ASN A 235 -32.95 -12.55 5.49
CA ASN A 235 -33.31 -11.99 6.77
C ASN A 235 -32.16 -12.21 7.79
N ASN A 236 -31.87 -11.19 8.60
CA ASN A 236 -30.85 -11.24 9.65
C ASN A 236 -29.40 -11.49 9.17
N ALA A 237 -29.13 -11.39 7.86
CA ALA A 237 -27.78 -11.38 7.29
C ALA A 237 -27.44 -9.97 6.82
N HIS A 238 -26.25 -9.50 7.16
CA HIS A 238 -25.75 -8.19 6.67
C HIS A 238 -25.21 -8.37 5.25
N ILE A 239 -26.09 -8.23 4.26
CA ILE A 239 -25.76 -8.43 2.85
C ILE A 239 -25.33 -7.13 2.24
N LEU A 240 -24.09 -7.08 1.78
CA LEU A 240 -23.49 -5.93 1.09
C LEU A 240 -23.85 -5.94 -0.40
N HIS A 241 -23.94 -7.14 -1.01
CA HIS A 241 -24.28 -7.28 -2.42
C HIS A 241 -24.96 -8.63 -2.69
N LYS A 242 -25.89 -8.63 -3.67
CA LYS A 242 -26.58 -9.81 -4.15
C LYS A 242 -26.57 -9.83 -5.66
N GLU A 243 -26.18 -10.96 -6.24
CA GLU A 243 -26.24 -11.20 -7.69
C GLU A 243 -26.85 -12.59 -7.95
N GLU A 244 -27.75 -12.67 -8.92
CA GLU A 244 -28.35 -13.93 -9.36
C GLU A 244 -27.75 -14.36 -10.70
N ARG A 245 -27.16 -15.57 -10.72
CA ARG A 245 -26.56 -16.18 -11.92
C ARG A 245 -27.26 -17.51 -12.22
N GLY A 246 -28.39 -17.44 -12.91
CA GLY A 246 -29.22 -18.63 -13.19
C GLY A 246 -29.80 -19.22 -11.90
N SER A 247 -29.43 -20.46 -11.56
CA SER A 247 -29.86 -21.15 -10.31
C SER A 247 -28.94 -20.88 -9.12
N VAL A 248 -27.91 -20.06 -9.29
CA VAL A 248 -26.91 -19.76 -8.27
C VAL A 248 -27.06 -18.33 -7.80
N LEU A 249 -27.12 -18.16 -6.50
CA LEU A 249 -27.11 -16.87 -5.83
C LEU A 249 -25.69 -16.57 -5.32
N LEU A 250 -25.15 -15.44 -5.70
CA LEU A 250 -23.88 -14.92 -5.20
C LEU A 250 -24.17 -13.81 -4.19
N LEU A 251 -23.68 -13.97 -2.97
CA LEU A 251 -23.86 -13.02 -1.87
C LEU A 251 -22.51 -12.53 -1.37
N ILE A 252 -22.42 -11.23 -1.12
CA ILE A 252 -21.34 -10.65 -0.31
C ILE A 252 -21.94 -10.32 1.04
N VAL A 253 -21.39 -10.90 2.09
CA VAL A 253 -21.97 -10.86 3.44
C VAL A 253 -20.91 -10.44 4.44
N ARG A 254 -21.28 -9.50 5.32
CA ARG A 254 -20.45 -9.10 6.45
C ARG A 254 -20.77 -9.92 7.68
N GLY A 255 -19.74 -10.30 8.44
CA GLY A 255 -19.85 -10.98 9.72
C GLY A 255 -18.88 -12.14 9.87
N ASN A 256 -18.91 -12.79 11.05
CA ASN A 256 -18.05 -13.93 11.29
C ASN A 256 -18.37 -15.08 10.32
N LYS A 257 -17.34 -15.67 9.70
CA LYS A 257 -17.48 -16.73 8.69
C LYS A 257 -18.31 -17.90 9.16
N SER A 258 -18.11 -18.36 10.40
CA SER A 258 -18.84 -19.52 10.96
C SER A 258 -20.32 -19.22 11.12
N ASP A 259 -20.65 -18.05 11.65
CA ASP A 259 -22.05 -17.64 11.89
C ASP A 259 -22.79 -17.45 10.56
N VAL A 260 -22.12 -16.88 9.57
CA VAL A 260 -22.67 -16.66 8.22
C VAL A 260 -22.96 -18.00 7.53
N ILE A 261 -22.02 -18.96 7.59
CA ILE A 261 -22.21 -20.29 7.01
C ILE A 261 -23.34 -21.05 7.76
N GLU A 262 -23.37 -20.96 9.08
CA GLU A 262 -24.42 -21.60 9.89
C GLU A 262 -25.82 -21.04 9.56
N HIS A 263 -25.93 -19.72 9.39
CA HIS A 263 -27.16 -19.05 8.99
C HIS A 263 -27.71 -19.63 7.68
N PHE A 264 -26.89 -19.70 6.64
CA PHE A 264 -27.32 -20.16 5.32
C PHE A 264 -27.61 -21.69 5.28
N ASN A 265 -26.84 -22.47 6.04
CA ASN A 265 -27.08 -23.92 6.14
C ASN A 265 -28.46 -24.31 6.72
N LYS A 266 -29.10 -23.44 7.53
CA LYS A 266 -30.46 -23.65 8.06
C LYS A 266 -31.51 -23.81 6.96
N PHE A 267 -31.22 -23.26 5.77
CA PHE A 267 -32.12 -23.32 4.61
C PHE A 267 -31.88 -24.54 3.70
N ASN A 268 -30.99 -25.47 4.09
CA ASN A 268 -30.67 -26.70 3.36
C ASN A 268 -30.31 -26.47 1.87
N PRO A 269 -29.34 -25.64 1.55
CA PRO A 269 -28.91 -25.42 0.17
C PRO A 269 -28.28 -26.71 -0.44
N VAL A 270 -28.41 -26.88 -1.74
CA VAL A 270 -27.73 -27.97 -2.48
C VAL A 270 -26.22 -27.71 -2.57
N ILE A 271 -25.85 -26.45 -2.71
CA ILE A 271 -24.46 -26.00 -2.77
C ILE A 271 -24.33 -24.76 -1.87
N ILE A 272 -23.28 -24.75 -1.07
CA ILE A 272 -22.79 -23.57 -0.36
C ILE A 272 -21.27 -23.57 -0.40
N ASP A 273 -20.69 -22.58 -1.06
CA ASP A 273 -19.25 -22.40 -1.17
C ASP A 273 -18.85 -20.99 -0.76
N VAL A 274 -17.74 -20.87 -0.01
CA VAL A 274 -17.13 -19.58 0.30
C VAL A 274 -16.00 -19.36 -0.69
N ILE A 275 -16.18 -18.35 -1.54
CA ILE A 275 -15.20 -17.98 -2.58
C ILE A 275 -14.28 -16.91 -2.03
N PRO A 276 -12.95 -16.99 -2.26
CA PRO A 276 -12.05 -15.91 -1.89
C PRO A 276 -12.46 -14.58 -2.53
N LEU A 277 -12.50 -13.52 -1.73
CA LEU A 277 -12.64 -12.15 -2.20
C LEU A 277 -11.27 -11.55 -2.45
N THR A 278 -11.13 -10.83 -3.56
CA THR A 278 -9.98 -9.94 -3.76
C THR A 278 -10.14 -8.69 -2.91
N LEU A 279 -9.02 -8.05 -2.60
CA LEU A 279 -9.05 -6.79 -1.88
C LEU A 279 -9.84 -5.71 -2.64
N GLU A 280 -9.78 -5.70 -3.97
CA GLU A 280 -10.58 -4.80 -4.81
C GLU A 280 -12.09 -5.01 -4.61
N GLU A 281 -12.54 -6.27 -4.59
CA GLU A 281 -13.96 -6.58 -4.35
C GLU A 281 -14.40 -6.14 -2.95
N ILE A 282 -13.59 -6.41 -1.93
CA ILE A 282 -13.89 -5.98 -0.55
C ILE A 282 -14.03 -4.46 -0.51
N PHE A 283 -13.10 -3.74 -1.13
CA PHE A 283 -13.15 -2.27 -1.18
C PHE A 283 -14.38 -1.73 -1.88
N ILE A 284 -14.77 -2.35 -3.00
CA ILE A 284 -15.97 -1.98 -3.74
C ILE A 284 -17.19 -1.98 -2.81
N TYR A 285 -17.34 -3.01 -2.02
CA TYR A 285 -18.49 -3.15 -1.12
C TYR A 285 -18.39 -2.26 0.11
N GLU A 286 -17.20 -2.11 0.71
CA GLU A 286 -16.96 -1.19 1.83
C GLU A 286 -17.26 0.27 1.44
N MET A 287 -16.80 0.69 0.26
CA MET A 287 -17.01 2.04 -0.22
C MET A 287 -18.46 2.33 -0.62
N GLY A 288 -19.18 1.31 -1.14
CA GLY A 288 -20.61 1.40 -1.41
C GLY A 288 -21.43 1.72 -0.15
N GLU A 289 -21.08 1.15 1.00
CA GLU A 289 -21.74 1.47 2.28
C GLU A 289 -21.49 2.90 2.76
N VAL A 290 -20.31 3.45 2.47
CA VAL A 290 -19.96 4.82 2.85
C VAL A 290 -20.56 5.85 1.86
N GLY A 291 -21.28 5.38 0.82
CA GLY A 291 -21.98 6.24 -0.14
C GLY A 291 -21.07 6.85 -1.22
N TYR A 292 -19.90 6.25 -1.45
CA TYR A 292 -19.02 6.66 -2.55
C TYR A 292 -19.33 5.84 -3.80
N GLU A 293 -19.61 6.52 -4.92
CA GLU A 293 -19.73 5.88 -6.23
C GLU A 293 -18.35 5.37 -6.68
N ILE A 294 -18.24 4.08 -6.86
CA ILE A 294 -17.03 3.30 -7.10
C ILE A 294 -16.30 3.71 -8.37
N GLU A 295 -17.03 4.11 -9.41
CA GLU A 295 -16.48 4.53 -10.70
C GLU A 295 -15.47 5.70 -10.60
N ASN A 296 -15.49 6.44 -9.50
CA ASN A 296 -14.62 7.61 -9.27
C ASN A 296 -13.36 7.32 -8.43
N ILE A 297 -13.14 6.09 -7.94
CA ILE A 297 -12.08 5.79 -6.97
C ILE A 297 -10.98 4.90 -7.54
N ILE A 298 -11.32 4.00 -8.46
CA ILE A 298 -10.43 2.91 -8.92
C ILE A 298 -10.08 2.98 -10.42
N LEU A 299 -10.63 3.93 -11.18
CA LEU A 299 -10.31 4.12 -12.62
C LEU A 299 -9.26 5.19 -12.82
#